data_e0ceb4bfada52b5eb18308e668792953
#
_entry.id   e0ceb4bfada52b5eb18308e668792953
#
_cell.length_a   1.000
_cell.length_b   1.000
_cell.length_c   1.000
_cell.angle_alpha   90.00
_cell.angle_beta   90.00
_cell.angle_gamma   90.00
#
_symmetry.space_group_name_H-M   'P 1'
#
loop_
_entity.id
_entity.type
_entity.pdbx_description
1 polymer ?
#
loop_
_entity_poly.entity_id
_entity_poly.type
_entity_poly.pdbx_seq_one_letter_code
_entity_poly.pdbx_strand_id
1 'polypeptide(L)'
;NGLMTLSPEERPALGIIPMGSGNDYARTLGMKINDPEGAFAQLVRGKVKQLEIGRINDVYFMETMSFGLDAAIAADTTKRRANNSSTEGEALFLTSGLKFMAAGSKGYPCTVSFDGEKDIDLQALIMAFQIGPTYGGGFKVCPHAQPDDGLLTVCYNTKVPIIPHLLALFGLARAGKHVNSRIIKERHLKQAVVTFHKP
;
A
#
# COMPACT_ATOMS: atom_id res chain seq x y z
N ASN A 1 3.61 14.64 -5.76
CA ASN A 1 4.30 14.87 -7.06
C ASN A 1 4.88 16.30 -7.17
N GLY A 2 4.16 17.36 -6.72
CA GLY A 2 4.62 18.75 -6.83
C GLY A 2 6.01 19.03 -6.24
N LEU A 3 6.33 18.50 -5.06
CA LEU A 3 7.67 18.65 -4.47
C LEU A 3 8.78 17.99 -5.31
N MET A 4 8.43 16.97 -6.09
CA MET A 4 9.40 16.23 -6.91
C MET A 4 9.74 16.92 -8.24
N THR A 5 9.08 18.05 -8.56
CA THR A 5 9.47 18.91 -9.68
C THR A 5 10.60 19.87 -9.32
N LEU A 6 10.88 20.03 -8.00
CA LEU A 6 11.97 20.86 -7.49
C LEU A 6 13.27 20.04 -7.44
N SER A 7 14.40 20.72 -7.57
CA SER A 7 15.71 20.10 -7.30
C SER A 7 15.79 19.63 -5.84
N PRO A 8 16.59 18.63 -5.50
CA PRO A 8 16.69 18.12 -4.13
C PRO A 8 16.98 19.18 -3.09
N GLU A 9 17.80 20.18 -3.45
CA GLU A 9 18.25 21.29 -2.58
C GLU A 9 17.13 22.31 -2.32
N GLU A 10 16.15 22.41 -3.24
CA GLU A 10 15.03 23.35 -3.14
C GLU A 10 13.81 22.74 -2.44
N ARG A 11 13.82 21.44 -2.18
CA ARG A 11 12.66 20.75 -1.59
C ARG A 11 12.50 21.12 -0.13
N PRO A 12 11.37 21.71 0.26
CA PRO A 12 11.08 21.91 1.68
C PRO A 12 10.81 20.59 2.37
N ALA A 13 11.02 20.55 3.68
CA ALA A 13 10.56 19.44 4.50
C ALA A 13 9.02 19.33 4.47
N LEU A 14 8.50 18.11 4.36
CA LEU A 14 7.07 17.84 4.38
C LEU A 14 6.63 17.50 5.81
N GLY A 15 5.71 18.28 6.35
CA GLY A 15 5.00 17.97 7.59
C GLY A 15 3.62 17.39 7.33
N ILE A 16 3.16 16.49 8.20
CA ILE A 16 1.86 15.83 8.08
C ILE A 16 1.04 16.04 9.33
N ILE A 17 -0.24 16.40 9.14
CA ILE A 17 -1.26 16.38 10.18
C ILE A 17 -2.28 15.30 9.81
N PRO A 18 -2.39 14.20 10.60
CA PRO A 18 -3.18 13.02 10.23
C PRO A 18 -4.68 13.26 10.48
N MET A 19 -5.35 13.89 9.53
CA MET A 19 -6.78 14.20 9.54
C MET A 19 -7.59 13.34 8.56
N GLY A 20 -6.98 12.34 7.94
CA GLY A 20 -7.63 11.45 7.00
C GLY A 20 -8.29 10.25 7.67
N SER A 21 -9.05 9.47 6.90
CA SER A 21 -9.73 8.26 7.38
C SER A 21 -8.81 7.03 7.54
N GLY A 22 -7.70 6.96 6.81
CA GLY A 22 -6.72 5.85 6.86
C GLY A 22 -5.48 6.22 7.67
N ASN A 23 -4.87 7.36 7.34
CA ASN A 23 -3.67 7.90 7.97
C ASN A 23 -2.46 6.93 7.97
N ASP A 24 -2.34 6.11 6.93
CA ASP A 24 -1.33 5.04 6.89
C ASP A 24 0.09 5.60 6.88
N TYR A 25 0.36 6.64 6.11
CA TYR A 25 1.68 7.28 6.13
C TYR A 25 2.04 7.89 7.50
N ALA A 26 1.08 8.43 8.22
CA ALA A 26 1.31 8.89 9.59
C ALA A 26 1.66 7.73 10.54
N ARG A 27 1.06 6.55 10.33
CA ARG A 27 1.42 5.32 11.07
C ARG A 27 2.85 4.90 10.78
N THR A 28 3.27 4.96 9.52
CA THR A 28 4.65 4.70 9.08
C THR A 28 5.65 5.66 9.75
N LEU A 29 5.24 6.91 9.95
CA LEU A 29 6.04 7.91 10.69
C LEU A 29 5.98 7.76 12.23
N GLY A 30 5.22 6.79 12.76
CA GLY A 30 5.03 6.59 14.21
C GLY A 30 4.20 7.68 14.88
N MET A 31 3.40 8.42 14.11
CA MET A 31 2.53 9.47 14.64
C MET A 31 1.26 8.89 15.23
N LYS A 32 0.72 9.54 16.26
CA LYS A 32 -0.65 9.27 16.70
C LYS A 32 -1.64 9.75 15.65
N ILE A 33 -2.57 8.90 15.29
CA ILE A 33 -3.70 9.27 14.43
C ILE A 33 -4.82 9.87 15.28
N ASN A 34 -5.63 10.75 14.69
CA ASN A 34 -6.74 11.45 15.37
C ASN A 34 -6.29 12.33 16.55
N ASP A 35 -5.05 12.82 16.49
CA ASP A 35 -4.48 13.74 17.47
C ASP A 35 -3.80 14.92 16.74
N PRO A 36 -4.60 15.88 16.21
CA PRO A 36 -4.05 16.99 15.44
C PRO A 36 -3.16 17.94 16.26
N GLU A 37 -3.48 18.13 17.55
CA GLU A 37 -2.69 18.97 18.44
C GLU A 37 -1.33 18.33 18.73
N GLY A 38 -1.31 17.03 19.04
CA GLY A 38 -0.08 16.26 19.21
C GLY A 38 0.75 16.21 17.94
N ALA A 39 0.13 16.07 16.76
CA ALA A 39 0.81 16.12 15.48
C ALA A 39 1.45 17.49 15.23
N PHE A 40 0.73 18.58 15.49
CA PHE A 40 1.26 19.93 15.37
C PHE A 40 2.44 20.16 16.32
N ALA A 41 2.31 19.76 17.58
CA ALA A 41 3.41 19.83 18.55
C ALA A 41 4.63 19.01 18.11
N GLN A 42 4.42 17.88 17.47
CA GLN A 42 5.48 17.04 16.90
C GLN A 42 6.16 17.73 15.72
N LEU A 43 5.42 18.39 14.84
CA LEU A 43 5.99 19.17 13.72
C LEU A 43 6.87 20.33 14.23
N VAL A 44 6.43 21.05 15.26
CA VAL A 44 7.18 22.18 15.82
C VAL A 44 8.47 21.72 16.50
N ARG A 45 8.48 20.56 17.16
CA ARG A 45 9.61 20.02 17.93
C ARG A 45 10.38 18.93 17.19
N GLY A 46 9.83 18.47 16.07
CA GLY A 46 10.34 17.32 15.35
C GLY A 46 11.68 17.56 14.70
N LYS A 47 12.33 16.45 14.34
CA LYS A 47 13.55 16.46 13.54
C LYS A 47 13.18 16.08 12.10
N VAL A 48 13.76 16.77 11.15
CA VAL A 48 13.67 16.39 9.74
C VAL A 48 14.41 15.07 9.53
N LYS A 49 13.75 14.12 8.87
CA LYS A 49 14.30 12.83 8.48
C LYS A 49 14.16 12.64 6.98
N GLN A 50 15.16 12.08 6.33
CA GLN A 50 15.02 11.64 4.94
C GLN A 50 14.30 10.31 4.91
N LEU A 51 13.29 10.23 4.04
CA LEU A 51 12.51 9.03 3.80
C LEU A 51 12.47 8.76 2.31
N GLU A 52 12.24 7.51 1.99
CA GLU A 52 12.11 7.08 0.61
C GLU A 52 10.78 7.49 0.01
N ILE A 53 10.78 7.54 -1.31
CA ILE A 53 9.59 7.76 -2.11
C ILE A 53 9.62 6.79 -3.29
N GLY A 54 8.53 6.10 -3.51
CA GLY A 54 8.39 5.22 -4.65
C GLY A 54 8.06 5.99 -5.93
N ARG A 55 8.45 5.43 -7.07
CA ARG A 55 8.13 5.98 -8.39
C ARG A 55 7.61 4.87 -9.29
N ILE A 56 6.52 5.13 -9.97
CA ILE A 56 6.01 4.29 -11.06
C ILE A 56 5.90 5.15 -12.32
N ASN A 57 6.68 4.79 -13.36
CA ASN A 57 6.82 5.63 -14.55
C ASN A 57 7.15 7.09 -14.15
N ASP A 58 6.22 8.03 -14.37
CA ASP A 58 6.41 9.46 -14.07
C ASP A 58 5.62 9.93 -12.85
N VAL A 59 5.06 9.00 -12.05
CA VAL A 59 4.25 9.32 -10.86
C VAL A 59 4.96 8.84 -9.61
N TYR A 60 5.03 9.71 -8.60
CA TYR A 60 5.58 9.38 -7.29
C TYR A 60 4.48 8.99 -6.31
N PHE A 61 4.79 8.05 -5.40
CA PHE A 61 3.92 7.66 -4.30
C PHE A 61 4.72 7.61 -2.98
N MET A 62 4.07 7.94 -1.87
CA MET A 62 4.73 8.06 -0.56
C MET A 62 4.53 6.82 0.31
N GLU A 63 3.48 6.06 0.10
CA GLU A 63 3.14 4.92 0.97
C GLU A 63 2.95 3.64 0.18
N THR A 64 1.99 3.62 -0.74
CA THR A 64 1.59 2.41 -1.45
C THR A 64 1.26 2.69 -2.91
N MET A 65 1.68 1.78 -3.76
CA MET A 65 1.19 1.60 -5.11
C MET A 65 0.81 0.13 -5.30
N SER A 66 -0.35 -0.15 -5.85
CA SER A 66 -0.85 -1.52 -5.92
C SER A 66 -1.61 -1.84 -7.20
N PHE A 67 -1.67 -3.13 -7.50
CA PHE A 67 -2.43 -3.72 -8.61
C PHE A 67 -3.33 -4.84 -8.11
N GLY A 68 -4.47 -5.04 -8.78
CA GLY A 68 -5.36 -6.15 -8.52
C GLY A 68 -6.51 -5.82 -7.57
N LEU A 69 -6.81 -6.74 -6.66
CA LEU A 69 -7.95 -6.67 -5.76
C LEU A 69 -7.91 -5.41 -4.86
N ASP A 70 -6.78 -5.10 -4.31
CA ASP A 70 -6.57 -3.96 -3.42
C ASP A 70 -6.71 -2.61 -4.15
N ALA A 71 -6.24 -2.53 -5.39
CA ALA A 71 -6.49 -1.37 -6.25
C ALA A 71 -7.98 -1.21 -6.55
N ALA A 72 -8.71 -2.31 -6.81
CA ALA A 72 -10.16 -2.29 -7.00
C ALA A 72 -10.90 -1.83 -5.73
N ILE A 73 -10.47 -2.28 -4.55
CA ILE A 73 -10.99 -1.84 -3.25
C ILE A 73 -10.75 -0.33 -3.07
N ALA A 74 -9.55 0.16 -3.36
CA ALA A 74 -9.22 1.58 -3.25
C ALA A 74 -10.06 2.44 -4.20
N ALA A 75 -10.29 2.00 -5.44
CA ALA A 75 -11.15 2.68 -6.40
C ALA A 75 -12.62 2.71 -5.93
N ASP A 76 -13.16 1.60 -5.43
CA ASP A 76 -14.53 1.53 -4.88
C ASP A 76 -14.69 2.44 -3.67
N THR A 77 -13.73 2.44 -2.73
CA THR A 77 -13.78 3.30 -1.55
C THR A 77 -13.73 4.78 -1.93
N THR A 78 -12.92 5.15 -2.91
CA THR A 78 -12.85 6.53 -3.41
C THR A 78 -14.18 6.95 -4.03
N LYS A 79 -14.79 6.08 -4.86
CA LYS A 79 -16.11 6.33 -5.45
C LYS A 79 -17.21 6.44 -4.40
N ARG A 80 -17.20 5.58 -3.39
CA ARG A 80 -18.18 5.61 -2.29
C ARG A 80 -18.06 6.88 -1.45
N ARG A 81 -16.84 7.37 -1.17
CA ARG A 81 -16.62 8.65 -0.50
C ARG A 81 -17.17 9.83 -1.31
N ALA A 82 -16.92 9.87 -2.60
CA ALA A 82 -17.45 10.91 -3.48
C ALA A 82 -18.99 10.94 -3.49
N ASN A 83 -19.64 9.81 -3.26
CA ASN A 83 -21.11 9.67 -3.19
C ASN A 83 -21.67 9.80 -1.76
N ASN A 84 -20.93 10.43 -0.82
CA ASN A 84 -21.36 10.66 0.56
C ASN A 84 -21.78 9.37 1.29
N SER A 85 -21.00 8.31 1.21
CA SER A 85 -21.24 7.08 1.97
C SER A 85 -21.28 7.37 3.47
N SER A 86 -22.27 6.83 4.16
CA SER A 86 -22.37 6.87 5.63
C SER A 86 -21.30 6.02 6.33
N THR A 87 -20.60 5.16 5.58
CA THR A 87 -19.53 4.31 6.10
C THR A 87 -18.19 4.99 5.89
N GLU A 88 -17.40 5.15 6.93
CA GLU A 88 -16.12 5.85 6.89
C GLU A 88 -14.96 4.98 7.40
N GLY A 89 -13.74 5.45 7.16
CA GLY A 89 -12.52 4.89 7.71
C GLY A 89 -12.29 3.44 7.33
N GLU A 90 -11.87 2.66 8.30
CA GLU A 90 -11.54 1.25 8.15
C GLU A 90 -12.75 0.39 7.72
N ALA A 91 -13.95 0.70 8.24
CA ALA A 91 -15.16 -0.03 7.88
C ALA A 91 -15.50 0.07 6.38
N LEU A 92 -15.16 1.19 5.75
CA LEU A 92 -15.32 1.37 4.31
C LEU A 92 -14.42 0.42 3.52
N PHE A 93 -13.14 0.30 3.90
CA PHE A 93 -12.20 -0.63 3.28
C PHE A 93 -12.62 -2.08 3.50
N LEU A 94 -13.04 -2.43 4.71
CA LEU A 94 -13.50 -3.78 5.04
C LEU A 94 -14.70 -4.19 4.19
N THR A 95 -15.72 -3.34 4.12
CA THR A 95 -16.96 -3.66 3.35
C THR A 95 -16.70 -3.73 1.84
N SER A 96 -15.86 -2.86 1.30
CA SER A 96 -15.44 -2.94 -0.11
C SER A 96 -14.60 -4.19 -0.35
N GLY A 97 -13.69 -4.53 0.55
CA GLY A 97 -12.89 -5.75 0.48
C GLY A 97 -13.75 -7.02 0.43
N LEU A 98 -14.71 -7.16 1.35
CA LEU A 98 -15.63 -8.30 1.39
C LEU A 98 -16.47 -8.41 0.12
N LYS A 99 -16.95 -7.29 -0.43
CA LYS A 99 -17.71 -7.24 -1.69
C LYS A 99 -16.90 -7.82 -2.86
N PHE A 100 -15.66 -7.36 -3.04
CA PHE A 100 -14.82 -7.83 -4.15
C PHE A 100 -14.32 -9.26 -3.96
N MET A 101 -14.03 -9.66 -2.74
CA MET A 101 -13.65 -11.04 -2.43
C MET A 101 -14.81 -12.01 -2.69
N ALA A 102 -16.04 -11.64 -2.33
CA ALA A 102 -17.23 -12.46 -2.59
C ALA A 102 -17.54 -12.60 -4.09
N ALA A 103 -17.25 -11.56 -4.89
CA ALA A 103 -17.40 -11.61 -6.34
C ALA A 103 -16.40 -12.57 -7.00
N GLY A 104 -15.32 -12.94 -6.30
CA GLY A 104 -14.24 -13.76 -6.82
C GLY A 104 -13.38 -13.03 -7.85
N SER A 105 -12.12 -13.41 -7.93
CA SER A 105 -11.20 -12.91 -8.97
C SER A 105 -10.27 -14.03 -9.41
N LYS A 106 -9.99 -14.07 -10.70
CA LYS A 106 -9.00 -15.00 -11.27
C LYS A 106 -7.58 -14.43 -11.23
N GLY A 107 -7.43 -13.19 -10.76
CA GLY A 107 -6.20 -12.42 -10.87
C GLY A 107 -5.97 -11.91 -12.31
N TYR A 108 -4.93 -11.12 -12.46
CA TYR A 108 -4.53 -10.52 -13.73
C TYR A 108 -3.23 -11.17 -14.21
N PRO A 109 -3.19 -11.76 -15.42
CA PRO A 109 -1.98 -12.36 -15.96
C PRO A 109 -0.92 -11.28 -16.20
N CYS A 110 0.24 -11.46 -15.62
CA CYS A 110 1.36 -10.54 -15.77
C CYS A 110 2.70 -11.28 -15.71
N THR A 111 3.70 -10.69 -16.34
CA THR A 111 5.11 -11.07 -16.19
C THR A 111 5.80 -10.02 -15.33
N VAL A 112 6.57 -10.45 -14.35
CA VAL A 112 7.27 -9.58 -13.40
C VAL A 112 8.74 -9.91 -13.34
N SER A 113 9.59 -8.88 -13.45
CA SER A 113 11.01 -8.95 -13.15
C SER A 113 11.31 -8.10 -11.92
N PHE A 114 11.97 -8.66 -10.93
CA PHE A 114 12.43 -7.97 -9.73
C PHE A 114 13.94 -7.79 -9.82
N ASP A 115 14.43 -6.55 -9.67
CA ASP A 115 15.85 -6.18 -9.67
C ASP A 115 16.65 -6.71 -10.89
N GLY A 116 15.97 -6.90 -12.02
CA GLY A 116 16.57 -7.47 -13.24
C GLY A 116 16.79 -8.99 -13.20
N GLU A 117 16.22 -9.68 -12.20
CA GLU A 117 16.22 -11.14 -12.17
C GLU A 117 15.34 -11.74 -13.27
N LYS A 118 15.39 -13.07 -13.41
CA LYS A 118 14.58 -13.80 -14.37
C LYS A 118 13.10 -13.52 -14.19
N ASP A 119 12.42 -13.29 -15.28
CA ASP A 119 10.99 -13.05 -15.35
C ASP A 119 10.18 -14.18 -14.72
N ILE A 120 9.12 -13.82 -14.03
CA ILE A 120 8.16 -14.73 -13.38
C ILE A 120 6.77 -14.42 -13.92
N ASP A 121 6.08 -15.43 -14.43
CA ASP A 121 4.68 -15.31 -14.83
C ASP A 121 3.77 -15.52 -13.61
N LEU A 122 2.86 -14.59 -13.39
CA LEU A 122 1.95 -14.57 -12.25
C LEU A 122 0.49 -14.33 -12.69
N GLN A 123 -0.42 -14.80 -11.86
CA GLN A 123 -1.81 -14.35 -11.84
C GLN A 123 -1.95 -13.41 -10.62
N ALA A 124 -1.65 -12.13 -10.83
CA ALA A 124 -1.65 -11.16 -9.75
C ALA A 124 -3.07 -10.85 -9.27
N LEU A 125 -3.47 -11.41 -8.13
CA LEU A 125 -4.68 -11.02 -7.43
C LEU A 125 -4.39 -9.82 -6.51
N ILE A 126 -3.23 -9.83 -5.87
CA ILE A 126 -2.69 -8.72 -5.09
C ILE A 126 -1.22 -8.54 -5.46
N MET A 127 -0.81 -7.31 -5.70
CA MET A 127 0.57 -6.92 -5.86
C MET A 127 0.73 -5.49 -5.35
N ALA A 128 1.21 -5.35 -4.13
CA ALA A 128 1.37 -4.06 -3.46
C ALA A 128 2.85 -3.75 -3.25
N PHE A 129 3.29 -2.62 -3.77
CA PHE A 129 4.61 -2.04 -3.53
C PHE A 129 4.48 -0.96 -2.49
N GLN A 130 5.26 -1.05 -1.42
CA GLN A 130 5.11 -0.19 -0.26
C GLN A 130 6.45 0.39 0.20
N ILE A 131 6.35 1.62 0.75
CA ILE A 131 7.41 2.30 1.50
C ILE A 131 7.25 1.97 2.99
N GLY A 132 6.02 2.08 3.50
CA GLY A 132 5.70 1.74 4.88
C GLY A 132 4.91 0.44 5.02
N PRO A 133 4.72 -0.05 6.26
CA PRO A 133 4.17 -1.38 6.50
C PRO A 133 2.65 -1.49 6.28
N THR A 134 1.93 -0.36 6.26
CA THR A 134 0.46 -0.37 6.31
C THR A 134 -0.19 0.37 5.16
N TYR A 135 -1.37 -0.09 4.75
CA TYR A 135 -2.31 0.69 3.96
C TYR A 135 -3.77 0.27 4.24
N GLY A 136 -4.74 0.99 3.67
CA GLY A 136 -6.15 0.66 3.82
C GLY A 136 -6.69 0.90 5.23
N GLY A 137 -6.06 1.79 6.01
CA GLY A 137 -6.47 2.13 7.37
C GLY A 137 -5.84 1.23 8.43
N GLY A 138 -4.61 0.76 8.21
CA GLY A 138 -3.83 0.02 9.20
C GLY A 138 -3.68 -1.47 8.92
N PHE A 139 -4.05 -1.96 7.73
CA PHE A 139 -3.70 -3.32 7.31
C PHE A 139 -2.19 -3.41 7.06
N LYS A 140 -1.52 -4.32 7.73
CA LYS A 140 -0.06 -4.54 7.60
C LYS A 140 0.24 -5.44 6.40
N VAL A 141 0.12 -4.90 5.20
CA VAL A 141 0.27 -5.68 3.97
C VAL A 141 1.72 -5.99 3.65
N CYS A 142 2.63 -5.08 3.95
CA CYS A 142 4.07 -5.34 3.93
C CYS A 142 4.64 -5.13 5.35
N PRO A 143 4.42 -6.07 6.29
CA PRO A 143 4.73 -5.87 7.70
C PRO A 143 6.21 -5.58 8.01
N HIS A 144 7.12 -5.94 7.09
CA HIS A 144 8.56 -5.70 7.23
C HIS A 144 9.08 -4.52 6.41
N ALA A 145 8.20 -3.74 5.76
CA ALA A 145 8.60 -2.54 5.05
C ALA A 145 9.13 -1.48 6.01
N GLN A 146 10.22 -0.83 5.61
CA GLN A 146 10.89 0.24 6.36
C GLN A 146 11.05 1.46 5.43
N PRO A 147 10.68 2.67 5.85
CA PRO A 147 10.65 3.84 4.98
C PRO A 147 12.02 4.51 4.77
N ASP A 148 13.10 3.92 5.27
CA ASP A 148 14.45 4.50 5.31
C ASP A 148 15.58 3.47 5.12
N ASP A 149 15.29 2.34 4.47
CA ASP A 149 16.28 1.27 4.20
C ASP A 149 16.78 1.24 2.74
N GLY A 150 16.32 2.14 1.90
CA GLY A 150 16.71 2.24 0.48
C GLY A 150 15.99 1.24 -0.42
N LEU A 151 14.91 0.59 0.05
CA LEU A 151 14.24 -0.50 -0.66
C LEU A 151 12.72 -0.29 -0.71
N LEU A 152 12.12 -0.74 -1.78
CA LEU A 152 10.68 -1.00 -1.86
C LEU A 152 10.40 -2.37 -1.28
N THR A 153 9.31 -2.52 -0.58
CA THR A 153 8.81 -3.83 -0.19
C THR A 153 7.59 -4.20 -1.04
N VAL A 154 7.63 -5.36 -1.68
CA VAL A 154 6.49 -5.88 -2.45
C VAL A 154 5.86 -7.07 -1.75
N CYS A 155 4.53 -7.05 -1.62
CA CYS A 155 3.72 -8.20 -1.23
C CYS A 155 2.88 -8.66 -2.42
N TYR A 156 2.98 -9.93 -2.78
CA TYR A 156 2.27 -10.50 -3.93
C TYR A 156 1.88 -11.96 -3.71
N ASN A 157 0.85 -12.41 -4.43
CA ASN A 157 0.45 -13.82 -4.42
C ASN A 157 1.19 -14.63 -5.50
N THR A 158 1.63 -15.83 -5.17
CA THR A 158 2.21 -16.79 -6.12
C THR A 158 1.15 -17.72 -6.75
N LYS A 159 0.01 -17.84 -6.09
CA LYS A 159 -1.17 -18.59 -6.58
C LYS A 159 -2.42 -17.84 -6.19
N VAL A 160 -3.44 -17.88 -7.04
CA VAL A 160 -4.75 -17.31 -6.72
C VAL A 160 -5.44 -18.18 -5.68
N PRO A 161 -5.77 -17.65 -4.48
CA PRO A 161 -6.45 -18.41 -3.45
C PRO A 161 -7.92 -18.64 -3.81
N ILE A 162 -8.49 -19.74 -3.32
CA ILE A 162 -9.95 -19.91 -3.29
C ILE A 162 -10.58 -18.93 -2.28
N ILE A 163 -11.86 -18.62 -2.45
CA ILE A 163 -12.55 -17.59 -1.66
C ILE A 163 -12.38 -17.78 -0.13
N PRO A 164 -12.59 -18.96 0.47
CA PRO A 164 -12.39 -19.12 1.92
C PRO A 164 -10.95 -18.80 2.37
N HIS A 165 -9.95 -19.18 1.57
CA HIS A 165 -8.56 -18.87 1.86
C HIS A 165 -8.26 -17.38 1.69
N LEU A 166 -8.84 -16.74 0.68
CA LEU A 166 -8.71 -15.29 0.47
C LEU A 166 -9.28 -14.50 1.66
N LEU A 167 -10.45 -14.88 2.18
CA LEU A 167 -11.05 -14.27 3.38
C LEU A 167 -10.15 -14.45 4.61
N ALA A 168 -9.58 -15.64 4.80
CA ALA A 168 -8.64 -15.90 5.89
C ALA A 168 -7.38 -15.02 5.76
N LEU A 169 -6.79 -14.92 4.56
CA LEU A 169 -5.63 -14.07 4.29
C LEU A 169 -5.93 -12.60 4.56
N PHE A 170 -7.11 -12.13 4.17
CA PHE A 170 -7.55 -10.76 4.43
C PHE A 170 -7.65 -10.47 5.94
N GLY A 171 -8.22 -11.37 6.73
CA GLY A 171 -8.24 -11.25 8.19
C GLY A 171 -6.84 -11.26 8.81
N LEU A 172 -5.93 -12.11 8.31
CA LEU A 172 -4.56 -12.20 8.76
C LEU A 172 -3.72 -10.96 8.37
N ALA A 173 -4.03 -10.30 7.25
CA ALA A 173 -3.33 -9.12 6.77
C ALA A 173 -3.44 -7.93 7.74
N ARG A 174 -4.52 -7.85 8.52
CA ARG A 174 -4.65 -6.84 9.56
C ARG A 174 -3.51 -6.89 10.59
N ALA A 175 -3.05 -8.09 10.93
CA ALA A 175 -1.94 -8.30 11.86
C ALA A 175 -0.60 -8.58 11.16
N GLY A 176 -0.54 -8.51 9.82
CA GLY A 176 0.65 -8.85 9.05
C GLY A 176 0.97 -10.33 8.98
N LYS A 177 0.08 -11.21 9.45
CA LYS A 177 0.33 -12.67 9.53
C LYS A 177 0.09 -13.41 8.21
N HIS A 178 -0.51 -12.79 7.21
CA HIS A 178 -0.76 -13.37 5.87
C HIS A 178 0.54 -13.69 5.13
N VAL A 179 1.64 -12.97 5.40
CA VAL A 179 2.96 -13.25 4.78
C VAL A 179 3.54 -14.60 5.19
N ASN A 180 3.02 -15.22 6.25
CA ASN A 180 3.37 -16.58 6.64
C ASN A 180 2.71 -17.65 5.76
N SER A 181 1.79 -17.27 4.88
CA SER A 181 1.16 -18.19 3.93
C SER A 181 2.13 -18.58 2.81
N ARG A 182 2.09 -19.85 2.41
CA ARG A 182 2.93 -20.38 1.31
C ARG A 182 2.66 -19.72 -0.05
N ILE A 183 1.48 -19.12 -0.22
CA ILE A 183 1.07 -18.50 -1.48
C ILE A 183 1.24 -16.98 -1.49
N ILE A 184 1.66 -16.39 -0.39
CA ILE A 184 2.01 -14.96 -0.30
C ILE A 184 3.52 -14.85 -0.17
N LYS A 185 4.08 -13.90 -0.87
CA LYS A 185 5.50 -13.54 -0.78
C LYS A 185 5.62 -12.08 -0.45
N GLU A 186 6.53 -11.79 0.47
CA GLU A 186 7.01 -10.45 0.74
C GLU A 186 8.50 -10.41 0.40
N ARG A 187 8.93 -9.34 -0.26
CA ARG A 187 10.28 -9.20 -0.76
C ARG A 187 10.70 -7.73 -0.79
N HIS A 188 11.94 -7.46 -0.41
CA HIS A 188 12.59 -6.15 -0.56
C HIS A 188 13.29 -6.09 -1.91
N LEU A 189 13.23 -4.93 -2.59
CA LEU A 189 13.82 -4.73 -3.92
C LEU A 189 14.04 -3.23 -4.20
N LYS A 190 14.85 -2.94 -5.20
CA LYS A 190 15.07 -1.56 -5.67
C LYS A 190 14.15 -1.19 -6.82
N GLN A 191 13.83 -2.15 -7.67
CA GLN A 191 13.00 -1.92 -8.85
C GLN A 191 12.22 -3.17 -9.26
N ALA A 192 11.11 -2.96 -9.93
CA ALA A 192 10.36 -4.02 -10.57
C ALA A 192 9.87 -3.56 -11.95
N VAL A 193 9.82 -4.49 -12.89
CA VAL A 193 9.11 -4.31 -14.16
C VAL A 193 7.90 -5.24 -14.14
N VAL A 194 6.70 -4.67 -14.30
CA VAL A 194 5.44 -5.43 -14.32
C VAL A 194 4.78 -5.20 -15.67
N THR A 195 4.61 -6.27 -16.43
CA THR A 195 3.94 -6.24 -17.74
C THR A 195 2.65 -7.05 -17.65
N PHE A 196 1.50 -6.37 -17.75
CA PHE A 196 0.21 -7.02 -17.83
C PHE A 196 -0.10 -7.49 -19.25
N HIS A 197 -0.60 -8.73 -19.40
CA HIS A 197 -0.86 -9.34 -20.71
C HIS A 197 -2.24 -8.96 -21.28
N LYS A 198 -3.12 -8.41 -20.44
CA LYS A 198 -4.43 -7.88 -20.84
C LYS A 198 -4.68 -6.56 -20.11
N PRO A 199 -5.27 -5.57 -20.79
CA PRO A 199 -5.66 -4.31 -20.17
C PRO A 199 -6.79 -4.50 -19.16
#